data_7ba5e1c8a1a73da4dbcf68aea25bdd18
#
_entry.id   7ba5e1c8a1a73da4dbcf68aea25bdd18
#
_cell.length_a   1.000
_cell.length_b   1.000
_cell.length_c   1.000
_cell.angle_alpha   90.00
_cell.angle_beta   90.00
_cell.angle_gamma   90.00
#
_symmetry.space_group_name_H-M   'P 1'
#
loop_
_entity.id
_entity.type
_entity.pdbx_description
1 polymer ?
#
loop_
_entity_poly.entity_id
_entity_poly.type
_entity_poly.pdbx_seq_one_letter_code
_entity_poly.pdbx_strand_id
1 'polypeptide(L)'
;MDKVQLIADYLGVSKSDLIEEKETKEEAINCNNIYKLDRIKLPFLGKVACGEPIFADEDRESYIMVGTDIGADFCLQCQGDSMINARIHDGDIVFVKKTDIVENGEIAVVIIDDEATLKRFFYYREQNLVILKPENPKYQDIILTGEQLNQVRVIGRAVAFQSDVI
;
A
#
# COMPACT_ATOMS: atom_id res chain seq x y z
N MET A 1 -35.13 -33.67 10.58
CA MET A 1 -34.78 -32.41 11.26
C MET A 1 -33.46 -31.89 10.69
N ASP A 2 -33.43 -30.65 10.30
CA ASP A 2 -32.24 -29.99 9.73
C ASP A 2 -31.14 -29.86 10.80
N LYS A 3 -29.88 -30.18 10.44
CA LYS A 3 -28.73 -30.11 11.34
C LYS A 3 -28.54 -28.72 11.94
N VAL A 4 -28.83 -27.67 11.19
CA VAL A 4 -28.74 -26.27 11.65
C VAL A 4 -29.78 -25.99 12.73
N GLN A 5 -30.99 -26.54 12.62
CA GLN A 5 -32.03 -26.40 13.62
C GLN A 5 -31.63 -27.10 14.94
N LEU A 6 -31.04 -28.28 14.85
CA LEU A 6 -30.53 -28.99 16.03
C LEU A 6 -29.45 -28.22 16.79
N ILE A 7 -28.54 -27.57 16.06
CA ILE A 7 -27.49 -26.74 16.65
C ILE A 7 -28.09 -25.48 17.28
N ALA A 8 -29.02 -24.83 16.61
CA ALA A 8 -29.73 -23.66 17.15
C ALA A 8 -30.46 -23.99 18.45
N ASP A 9 -31.19 -25.10 18.49
CA ASP A 9 -31.92 -25.57 19.67
C ASP A 9 -30.98 -25.89 20.83
N TYR A 10 -29.82 -26.52 20.53
CA TYR A 10 -28.80 -26.83 21.54
C TYR A 10 -28.16 -25.56 22.15
N LEU A 11 -27.92 -24.54 21.34
CA LEU A 11 -27.31 -23.28 21.75
C LEU A 11 -28.32 -22.27 22.33
N GLY A 12 -29.62 -22.55 22.20
CA GLY A 12 -30.70 -21.66 22.68
C GLY A 12 -30.81 -20.37 21.88
N VAL A 13 -30.44 -20.41 20.60
CA VAL A 13 -30.50 -19.29 19.65
C VAL A 13 -31.45 -19.62 18.49
N SER A 14 -31.88 -18.62 17.73
CA SER A 14 -32.70 -18.85 16.55
C SER A 14 -31.86 -19.39 15.41
N LYS A 15 -32.49 -20.12 14.48
CA LYS A 15 -31.83 -20.60 13.26
C LYS A 15 -31.29 -19.46 12.41
N SER A 16 -32.00 -18.34 12.37
CA SER A 16 -31.57 -17.11 11.67
C SER A 16 -30.29 -16.53 12.25
N ASP A 17 -30.09 -16.60 13.58
CA ASP A 17 -28.86 -16.12 14.23
C ASP A 17 -27.62 -16.91 13.83
N LEU A 18 -27.80 -18.17 13.38
CA LEU A 18 -26.69 -19.02 12.92
C LEU A 18 -26.42 -18.90 11.41
N ILE A 19 -27.41 -18.48 10.63
CA ILE A 19 -27.33 -18.46 9.14
C ILE A 19 -27.12 -17.05 8.63
N GLU A 20 -27.73 -16.04 9.29
CA GLU A 20 -27.51 -14.64 8.94
C GLU A 20 -26.18 -14.20 9.52
N GLU A 21 -25.24 -13.80 8.63
CA GLU A 21 -24.24 -12.86 9.03
C GLU A 21 -24.99 -11.69 9.64
N LYS A 22 -24.88 -11.50 10.97
CA LYS A 22 -25.31 -10.25 11.57
C LYS A 22 -24.55 -9.16 10.81
N GLU A 23 -25.22 -8.54 9.85
CA GLU A 23 -24.86 -7.18 9.49
C GLU A 23 -24.85 -6.44 10.83
N THR A 24 -23.67 -6.18 11.35
CA THR A 24 -23.50 -5.21 12.41
C THR A 24 -24.18 -3.97 11.85
N LYS A 25 -25.38 -3.66 12.35
CA LYS A 25 -25.99 -2.35 12.12
C LYS A 25 -24.96 -1.39 12.67
N GLU A 26 -24.08 -0.91 11.78
CA GLU A 26 -23.29 0.27 12.04
C GLU A 26 -24.35 1.32 12.43
N GLU A 27 -24.40 1.68 13.72
CA GLU A 27 -25.24 2.78 14.16
C GLU A 27 -24.84 3.97 13.31
N ALA A 28 -25.74 4.37 12.42
CA ALA A 28 -25.47 5.46 11.51
C ALA A 28 -25.23 6.71 12.36
N ILE A 29 -23.98 7.16 12.41
CA ILE A 29 -23.64 8.44 13.01
C ILE A 29 -24.33 9.49 12.14
N ASN A 30 -25.44 10.02 12.62
CA ASN A 30 -26.26 10.98 11.89
C ASN A 30 -25.71 12.40 12.13
N CYS A 31 -24.62 12.72 11.42
CA CYS A 31 -24.00 14.04 11.40
C CYS A 31 -23.91 14.53 9.96
N ASN A 32 -24.23 15.81 9.75
CA ASN A 32 -24.25 16.41 8.40
C ASN A 32 -22.87 16.52 7.71
N ASN A 33 -21.79 16.30 8.45
CA ASN A 33 -20.40 16.39 7.99
C ASN A 33 -19.66 15.05 8.01
N ILE A 34 -20.37 13.94 8.19
CA ILE A 34 -19.82 12.59 8.13
C ILE A 34 -20.46 11.85 6.96
N TYR A 35 -19.63 11.35 6.07
CA TYR A 35 -20.04 10.64 4.87
C TYR A 35 -19.52 9.20 4.92
N LYS A 36 -20.35 8.26 4.46
CA LYS A 36 -19.92 6.88 4.25
C LYS A 36 -19.08 6.84 2.96
N LEU A 37 -17.87 6.32 3.06
CA LEU A 37 -17.02 6.06 1.90
C LEU A 37 -17.21 4.62 1.42
N ASP A 38 -17.33 4.46 0.11
CA ASP A 38 -17.19 3.15 -0.49
C ASP A 38 -15.75 2.66 -0.32
N ARG A 39 -15.60 1.36 -0.03
CA ARG A 39 -14.31 0.76 0.25
C ARG A 39 -13.98 -0.33 -0.75
N ILE A 40 -12.70 -0.46 -1.07
CA ILE A 40 -12.15 -1.54 -1.87
C ILE A 40 -11.05 -2.27 -1.11
N LYS A 41 -10.82 -3.53 -1.46
CA LYS A 41 -9.68 -4.29 -0.96
C LYS A 41 -8.49 -4.05 -1.89
N LEU A 42 -7.38 -3.58 -1.33
CA LEU A 42 -6.11 -3.49 -2.04
C LEU A 42 -5.15 -4.58 -1.59
N PRO A 43 -4.49 -5.28 -2.53
CA PRO A 43 -3.47 -6.26 -2.16
C PRO A 43 -2.29 -5.58 -1.44
N PHE A 44 -1.86 -6.19 -0.36
CA PHE A 44 -0.66 -5.80 0.39
C PHE A 44 0.51 -6.67 -0.07
N LEU A 45 1.49 -6.06 -0.74
CA LEU A 45 2.61 -6.77 -1.36
C LEU A 45 3.86 -6.87 -0.47
N GLY A 46 3.77 -6.45 0.79
CA GLY A 46 4.88 -6.55 1.73
C GLY A 46 5.56 -5.23 2.03
N LYS A 47 6.87 -5.28 2.34
CA LYS A 47 7.64 -4.13 2.80
C LYS A 47 8.53 -3.59 1.70
N VAL A 48 8.68 -2.27 1.67
CA VAL A 48 9.54 -1.54 0.74
C VAL A 48 10.76 -1.01 1.46
N ALA A 49 11.89 -1.11 0.81
CA ALA A 49 13.22 -0.69 1.20
C ALA A 49 13.83 -1.48 2.35
N CYS A 50 14.89 -2.08 2.06
CA CYS A 50 15.94 -2.77 2.78
C CYS A 50 15.95 -4.28 2.54
N GLY A 51 16.23 -4.69 1.33
CA GLY A 51 16.89 -5.96 1.08
C GLY A 51 16.04 -7.22 0.98
N GLU A 52 14.71 -7.14 0.88
CA GLU A 52 13.91 -8.32 0.55
C GLU A 52 13.06 -8.10 -0.70
N PRO A 53 13.01 -9.09 -1.62
CA PRO A 53 12.23 -8.97 -2.85
C PRO A 53 10.74 -8.74 -2.57
N ILE A 54 10.10 -7.90 -3.38
CA ILE A 54 8.64 -7.63 -3.31
C ILE A 54 7.79 -8.88 -3.60
N PHE A 55 8.38 -9.93 -4.13
CA PHE A 55 7.73 -11.20 -4.42
C PHE A 55 7.81 -12.14 -3.23
N ALA A 56 7.26 -11.73 -2.10
CA ALA A 56 7.05 -12.61 -0.98
C ALA A 56 5.72 -13.33 -1.16
N ASP A 57 5.80 -14.65 -1.27
CA ASP A 57 4.72 -15.64 -1.14
C ASP A 57 3.36 -15.23 -1.74
N GLU A 58 3.08 -15.74 -2.93
CA GLU A 58 1.76 -15.76 -3.55
C GLU A 58 0.67 -16.40 -2.66
N ASP A 59 1.05 -17.02 -1.56
CA ASP A 59 0.15 -17.74 -0.63
C ASP A 59 -0.35 -16.90 0.55
N ARG A 60 0.07 -15.64 0.70
CA ARG A 60 -0.47 -14.72 1.72
C ARG A 60 -1.23 -13.58 1.08
N GLU A 61 -2.48 -13.85 0.76
CA GLU A 61 -3.45 -12.82 0.38
C GLU A 61 -3.75 -11.90 1.56
N SER A 62 -2.86 -10.97 1.82
CA SER A 62 -3.13 -9.87 2.74
C SER A 62 -3.74 -8.72 1.97
N TYR A 63 -4.84 -8.18 2.48
CA TYR A 63 -5.54 -7.04 1.88
C TYR A 63 -5.72 -5.94 2.90
N ILE A 64 -5.73 -4.70 2.42
CA ILE A 64 -6.09 -3.52 3.21
C ILE A 64 -7.36 -2.90 2.61
N MET A 65 -8.30 -2.56 3.48
CA MET A 65 -9.53 -1.87 3.08
C MET A 65 -9.27 -0.37 2.99
N VAL A 66 -9.53 0.21 1.84
CA VAL A 66 -9.30 1.64 1.57
C VAL A 66 -10.51 2.27 0.86
N GLY A 67 -10.59 3.60 0.90
CA GLY A 67 -11.59 4.34 0.11
C GLY A 67 -11.32 4.21 -1.40
N THR A 68 -12.39 4.17 -2.18
CA THR A 68 -12.33 4.03 -3.65
C THR A 68 -11.71 5.23 -4.36
N ASP A 69 -11.68 6.39 -3.71
CA ASP A 69 -11.14 7.65 -4.22
C ASP A 69 -9.60 7.72 -4.23
N ILE A 70 -8.92 6.79 -3.53
CA ILE A 70 -7.45 6.77 -3.49
C ILE A 70 -6.83 6.44 -4.85
N GLY A 71 -7.48 5.63 -5.66
CA GLY A 71 -7.02 5.31 -7.01
C GLY A 71 -5.73 4.50 -7.07
N ALA A 72 -5.44 3.69 -6.05
CA ALA A 72 -4.29 2.80 -5.98
C ALA A 72 -4.64 1.39 -6.49
N ASP A 73 -3.60 0.66 -6.89
CA ASP A 73 -3.72 -0.73 -7.35
C ASP A 73 -3.19 -1.73 -6.30
N PHE A 74 -2.24 -1.31 -5.47
CA PHE A 74 -1.67 -2.11 -4.38
C PHE A 74 -1.11 -1.21 -3.28
N CYS A 75 -0.68 -1.81 -2.18
CA CYS A 75 -0.03 -1.09 -1.10
C CYS A 75 1.18 -1.85 -0.55
N LEU A 76 2.07 -1.10 0.08
CA LEU A 76 3.32 -1.56 0.67
C LEU A 76 3.52 -0.89 2.03
N GLN A 77 4.17 -1.58 2.95
CA GLN A 77 4.60 -0.97 4.20
C GLN A 77 5.98 -0.34 4.03
N CYS A 78 6.11 0.93 4.39
CA CYS A 78 7.39 1.64 4.39
C CYS A 78 8.27 1.13 5.55
N GLN A 79 9.55 0.90 5.26
CA GLN A 79 10.57 0.62 6.27
C GLN A 79 11.66 1.70 6.26
N GLY A 80 12.05 2.13 7.45
CA GLY A 80 13.08 3.13 7.65
C GLY A 80 12.58 4.57 7.51
N ASP A 81 13.51 5.52 7.58
CA ASP A 81 13.23 6.94 7.67
C ASP A 81 13.68 7.75 6.44
N SER A 82 13.96 7.08 5.33
CA SER A 82 14.49 7.76 4.12
C SER A 82 13.54 8.76 3.47
N MET A 83 12.24 8.70 3.80
CA MET A 83 11.19 9.55 3.22
C MET A 83 10.50 10.45 4.26
N ILE A 84 11.13 10.68 5.39
CA ILE A 84 10.54 11.40 6.54
C ILE A 84 10.12 12.84 6.20
N ASN A 85 10.85 13.55 5.36
CA ASN A 85 10.51 14.90 4.95
C ASN A 85 9.33 14.95 3.96
N ALA A 86 8.99 13.82 3.35
CA ALA A 86 7.73 13.65 2.62
C ALA A 86 6.57 13.20 3.55
N ARG A 87 6.80 13.20 4.86
CA ARG A 87 5.86 12.77 5.92
C ARG A 87 5.52 11.27 5.88
N ILE A 88 6.32 10.48 5.19
CA ILE A 88 6.19 9.01 5.16
C ILE A 88 7.20 8.46 6.18
N HIS A 89 6.70 7.80 7.21
CA HIS A 89 7.47 7.28 8.34
C HIS A 89 7.61 5.76 8.27
N ASP A 90 8.50 5.25 9.09
CA ASP A 90 8.62 3.80 9.29
C ASP A 90 7.30 3.20 9.74
N GLY A 91 6.88 2.12 9.09
CA GLY A 91 5.61 1.43 9.38
C GLY A 91 4.39 1.96 8.63
N ASP A 92 4.47 3.11 7.97
CA ASP A 92 3.35 3.66 7.19
C ASP A 92 2.99 2.73 6.02
N ILE A 93 1.71 2.71 5.69
CA ILE A 93 1.22 2.02 4.50
C ILE A 93 1.17 3.01 3.34
N VAL A 94 1.90 2.72 2.29
CA VAL A 94 1.95 3.52 1.06
C VAL A 94 1.06 2.89 0.00
N PHE A 95 0.14 3.67 -0.54
CA PHE A 95 -0.76 3.27 -1.61
C PHE A 95 -0.15 3.65 -2.96
N VAL A 96 -0.13 2.68 -3.87
CA VAL A 96 0.64 2.77 -5.11
C VAL A 96 -0.25 2.53 -6.32
N LYS A 97 -0.18 3.44 -7.28
CA LYS A 97 -0.75 3.27 -8.62
C LYS A 97 0.28 2.56 -9.50
N LYS A 98 -0.07 1.41 -10.05
CA LYS A 98 0.80 0.65 -10.95
C LYS A 98 1.07 1.44 -12.23
N THR A 99 2.33 1.73 -12.49
CA THR A 99 2.81 2.39 -13.70
C THR A 99 4.31 2.15 -13.86
N ASP A 100 4.79 2.12 -15.07
CA ASP A 100 6.22 2.12 -15.43
C ASP A 100 6.75 3.51 -15.77
N ILE A 101 5.86 4.50 -15.82
CA ILE A 101 6.18 5.90 -16.15
C ILE A 101 5.75 6.80 -14.99
N VAL A 102 6.69 7.58 -14.48
CA VAL A 102 6.46 8.61 -13.45
C VAL A 102 7.10 9.93 -13.89
N GLU A 103 6.51 11.03 -13.48
CA GLU A 103 7.03 12.35 -13.76
C GLU A 103 8.14 12.72 -12.77
N ASN A 104 9.03 13.63 -13.22
CA ASN A 104 10.10 14.13 -12.35
C ASN A 104 9.53 14.78 -11.09
N GLY A 105 10.04 14.38 -9.95
CA GLY A 105 9.62 14.85 -8.64
C GLY A 105 8.50 14.03 -7.98
N GLU A 106 7.91 13.05 -8.68
CA GLU A 106 6.97 12.12 -8.07
C GLU A 106 7.69 11.09 -7.18
N ILE A 107 7.00 10.61 -6.15
CA ILE A 107 7.50 9.53 -5.31
C ILE A 107 7.11 8.22 -5.96
N ALA A 108 8.11 7.39 -6.25
CA ALA A 108 7.96 6.13 -6.94
C ALA A 108 8.50 4.96 -6.14
N VAL A 109 7.89 3.81 -6.35
CA VAL A 109 8.47 2.52 -5.97
C VAL A 109 9.32 2.03 -7.12
N VAL A 110 10.59 1.86 -6.85
CA VAL A 110 11.61 1.52 -7.84
C VAL A 110 12.35 0.26 -7.40
N ILE A 111 12.57 -0.66 -8.31
CA ILE A 111 13.44 -1.81 -8.10
C ILE A 111 14.82 -1.48 -8.65
N ILE A 112 15.85 -1.70 -7.83
CA ILE A 112 17.26 -1.62 -8.18
C ILE A 112 17.92 -2.91 -7.68
N ASP A 113 18.62 -3.64 -8.55
CA ASP A 113 19.32 -4.87 -8.16
C ASP A 113 18.44 -5.84 -7.34
N ASP A 114 17.20 -6.06 -7.80
CA ASP A 114 16.18 -6.89 -7.14
C ASP A 114 15.65 -6.37 -5.78
N GLU A 115 16.05 -5.18 -5.38
CA GLU A 115 15.54 -4.52 -4.16
C GLU A 115 14.55 -3.41 -4.49
N ALA A 116 13.40 -3.41 -3.80
CA ALA A 116 12.44 -2.33 -3.92
C ALA A 116 12.78 -1.19 -2.97
N THR A 117 12.67 0.03 -3.45
CA THR A 117 12.87 1.24 -2.67
C THR A 117 11.84 2.31 -3.03
N LEU A 118 11.49 3.13 -2.05
CA LEU A 118 10.62 4.30 -2.23
C LEU A 118 11.50 5.55 -2.24
N LYS A 119 11.48 6.30 -3.33
CA LYS A 119 12.29 7.51 -3.52
C LYS A 119 11.56 8.51 -4.37
N ARG A 120 11.98 9.77 -4.28
CA ARG A 120 11.59 10.78 -5.26
C ARG A 120 12.38 10.56 -6.54
N PHE A 121 11.67 10.38 -7.65
CA PHE A 121 12.23 9.98 -8.95
C PHE A 121 12.47 11.19 -9.84
N PHE A 122 13.65 11.20 -10.48
CA PHE A 122 13.98 12.16 -11.53
C PHE A 122 14.67 11.42 -12.68
N TYR A 123 14.24 11.68 -13.90
CA TYR A 123 14.86 11.16 -15.11
C TYR A 123 15.20 12.29 -16.08
N TYR A 124 16.47 12.39 -16.42
CA TYR A 124 17.01 13.36 -17.37
C TYR A 124 17.44 12.64 -18.63
N ARG A 125 16.53 12.58 -19.60
CA ARG A 125 16.69 11.78 -20.83
C ARG A 125 17.93 12.16 -21.64
N GLU A 126 18.19 13.46 -21.83
CA GLU A 126 19.32 13.96 -22.60
C GLU A 126 20.67 13.58 -21.99
N GLN A 127 20.72 13.42 -20.69
CA GLN A 127 21.92 13.05 -19.95
C GLN A 127 22.01 11.54 -19.65
N ASN A 128 21.00 10.79 -20.05
CA ASN A 128 20.84 9.38 -19.71
C ASN A 128 21.07 9.11 -18.21
N LEU A 129 20.37 9.88 -17.38
CA LEU A 129 20.61 9.99 -15.94
C LEU A 129 19.30 9.77 -15.17
N VAL A 130 19.30 8.88 -14.18
CA VAL A 130 18.27 8.74 -13.16
C VAL A 130 18.82 9.14 -11.81
N ILE A 131 18.07 9.96 -11.08
CA ILE A 131 18.35 10.31 -9.71
C ILE A 131 17.18 9.83 -8.85
N LEU A 132 17.48 9.00 -7.86
CA LEU A 132 16.53 8.57 -6.83
C LEU A 132 16.89 9.28 -5.54
N LYS A 133 16.09 10.28 -5.20
CA LYS A 133 16.36 11.17 -4.09
C LYS A 133 15.58 10.76 -2.84
N PRO A 134 16.27 10.48 -1.72
CA PRO A 134 15.61 10.35 -0.43
C PRO A 134 15.06 11.70 0.05
N GLU A 135 14.02 11.67 0.81
CA GLU A 135 13.45 12.82 1.53
C GLU A 135 13.94 12.84 2.98
N ASN A 136 15.25 12.66 3.15
CA ASN A 136 15.95 12.73 4.43
C ASN A 136 17.43 13.05 4.19
N PRO A 137 17.95 14.19 4.71
CA PRO A 137 19.35 14.60 4.51
C PRO A 137 20.41 13.63 5.03
N LYS A 138 20.04 12.68 5.88
CA LYS A 138 20.97 11.63 6.34
C LYS A 138 21.42 10.67 5.23
N TYR A 139 20.64 10.59 4.14
CA TYR A 139 20.90 9.69 3.03
C TYR A 139 21.32 10.45 1.79
N GLN A 140 22.21 9.85 1.02
CA GLN A 140 22.66 10.40 -0.25
C GLN A 140 21.71 10.03 -1.40
N ASP A 141 21.70 10.86 -2.43
CA ASP A 141 21.01 10.56 -3.68
C ASP A 141 21.65 9.34 -4.35
N ILE A 142 20.83 8.47 -4.91
CA ILE A 142 21.27 7.37 -5.76
C ILE A 142 21.29 7.88 -7.20
N ILE A 143 22.46 7.98 -7.79
CA ILE A 143 22.67 8.50 -9.14
C ILE A 143 23.07 7.33 -10.04
N LEU A 144 22.28 7.10 -11.09
CA LEU A 144 22.44 6.00 -12.01
C LEU A 144 22.58 6.53 -13.45
N THR A 145 23.61 6.09 -14.15
CA THR A 145 23.93 6.54 -15.52
C THR A 145 24.28 5.38 -16.44
N GLY A 146 24.10 5.57 -17.74
CA GLY A 146 24.51 4.61 -18.75
C GLY A 146 23.91 3.22 -18.55
N GLU A 147 24.75 2.19 -18.45
CA GLU A 147 24.31 0.80 -18.32
C GLU A 147 23.60 0.50 -16.99
N GLN A 148 23.86 1.29 -15.94
CA GLN A 148 23.19 1.13 -14.66
C GLN A 148 21.68 1.35 -14.75
N LEU A 149 21.21 2.09 -15.74
CA LEU A 149 19.78 2.31 -15.98
C LEU A 149 19.03 1.02 -16.31
N ASN A 150 19.71 0.00 -16.84
CA ASN A 150 19.10 -1.31 -17.10
C ASN A 150 18.73 -2.07 -15.83
N GLN A 151 19.30 -1.67 -14.69
CA GLN A 151 19.03 -2.25 -13.37
C GLN A 151 17.85 -1.58 -12.66
N VAL A 152 17.31 -0.49 -13.22
CA VAL A 152 16.24 0.32 -12.64
C VAL A 152 14.91 -0.01 -13.27
N ARG A 153 13.93 -0.33 -12.47
CA ARG A 153 12.56 -0.54 -12.93
C ARG A 153 11.57 0.17 -12.01
N VAL A 154 10.80 1.09 -12.57
CA VAL A 154 9.65 1.70 -11.87
C VAL A 154 8.51 0.69 -11.86
N ILE A 155 7.90 0.45 -10.70
CA ILE A 155 6.74 -0.44 -10.56
C ILE A 155 5.45 0.31 -10.21
N GLY A 156 5.57 1.52 -9.71
CA GLY A 156 4.41 2.34 -9.44
C GLY A 156 4.75 3.70 -8.85
N ARG A 157 3.73 4.54 -8.84
CA ARG A 157 3.73 5.87 -8.25
C ARG A 157 2.99 5.86 -6.93
N ALA A 158 3.58 6.41 -5.88
CA ALA A 158 2.88 6.61 -4.61
C ALA A 158 1.80 7.69 -4.77
N VAL A 159 0.57 7.39 -4.39
CA VAL A 159 -0.58 8.31 -4.52
C VAL A 159 -1.10 8.79 -3.18
N ALA A 160 -0.93 8.01 -2.14
CA ALA A 160 -1.33 8.33 -0.78
C ALA A 160 -0.55 7.46 0.22
N PHE A 161 -0.63 7.80 1.48
CA PHE A 161 -0.14 6.96 2.57
C PHE A 161 -1.06 7.05 3.79
N GLN A 162 -0.97 6.06 4.65
CA GLN A 162 -1.69 5.98 5.92
C GLN A 162 -0.67 5.78 7.04
N SER A 163 -0.76 6.62 8.06
CA SER A 163 0.01 6.53 9.29
C SER A 163 -0.90 6.22 10.47
N ASP A 164 -0.38 5.51 11.43
CA ASP A 164 -1.05 5.33 12.71
C ASP A 164 -0.96 6.63 13.54
N VAL A 165 -1.99 6.90 14.32
CA VAL A 165 -1.97 7.99 15.29
C VAL A 165 -1.16 7.53 16.50
N ILE A 166 -0.16 8.34 16.88
CA ILE A 166 0.74 8.06 18.00
C ILE A 166 0.22 8.79 19.25
#